data_52ef944e79e1032b958583be3db82000
#
_entry.id   52ef944e79e1032b958583be3db82000
#
_cell.length_a   1.000
_cell.length_b   1.000
_cell.length_c   1.000
_cell.angle_alpha   90.00
_cell.angle_beta   90.00
_cell.angle_gamma   90.00
#
_symmetry.space_group_name_H-M   'P 1'
#
loop_
_entity.id
_entity.type
_entity.pdbx_description
1 polymer ?
#
loop_
_entity_poly.entity_id
_entity_poly.type
_entity_poly.pdbx_seq_one_letter_code
_entity_poly.pdbx_strand_id
1 'polypeptide(L)'
;MNPNLNMLQLQRLYLNAKTFSVKSPNHNIPVFPRNLSYSSSSGFPVRFDSISELKIRSSRHLVIKSLSENFSGSFDQNSDQNYVTGPNKENNFVNILKQSNTLLPHVVIASTVLALVFPPSFMWFTSRYYAPALGFLMFAVGVNSSEKEFLEAFKRPAAIFAGYVGQFVVKPILGYIFGIISVTVFGLPTSIGAGIMLVSCVSGAQLSNYATFLTDPPLAPLSIVMTSLSTATAVVVTPLLSLLLIGKRLPVDVKGMVSSILQIVVAPIVGGLLLNRFFPRFSNAIRPFLPPLSVLVTACCVGAPLAINMESVMSPFGVTILSLIIAFHLSAFVAGYILTGFTFRKAHDVKALQRTLSFETGMQSSLLALALANRFFQDPLVSVPPAISTVIMSLMGFSLVMLWAKKKE
;
A
#
# COMPACT_ATOMS: atom_id res chain seq x y z
N MET A 1 5.32 -56.13 3.03
CA MET A 1 5.63 -55.04 3.96
C MET A 1 4.32 -54.42 4.42
N ASN A 2 4.04 -54.48 5.71
CA ASN A 2 2.70 -54.31 6.30
C ASN A 2 2.46 -52.81 6.64
N PRO A 3 1.41 -52.13 6.15
CA PRO A 3 1.20 -50.68 6.36
C PRO A 3 0.56 -50.31 7.71
N ASN A 4 0.36 -51.25 8.65
CA ASN A 4 -0.41 -51.00 9.86
C ASN A 4 0.42 -50.72 11.13
N LEU A 5 1.77 -50.48 11.01
CA LEU A 5 2.59 -50.25 12.20
C LEU A 5 2.79 -48.79 12.62
N ASN A 6 2.35 -47.79 11.81
CA ASN A 6 2.64 -46.37 12.06
C ASN A 6 1.54 -45.61 12.79
N MET A 7 0.34 -46.17 12.98
CA MET A 7 -0.75 -45.46 13.65
C MET A 7 -0.71 -45.56 15.19
N LEU A 8 -0.14 -46.63 15.73
CA LEU A 8 -0.04 -46.84 17.18
C LEU A 8 1.10 -46.05 17.84
N GLN A 9 2.12 -45.67 17.10
CA GLN A 9 3.19 -44.81 17.62
C GLN A 9 2.80 -43.34 17.70
N LEU A 10 1.95 -42.84 16.81
CA LEU A 10 1.44 -41.48 16.86
C LEU A 10 0.44 -41.26 18.00
N GLN A 11 -0.34 -42.27 18.38
CA GLN A 11 -1.25 -42.18 19.52
C GLN A 11 -0.53 -42.18 20.88
N ARG A 12 0.61 -42.78 21.02
CA ARG A 12 1.42 -42.71 22.25
C ARG A 12 2.12 -41.36 22.46
N LEU A 13 2.44 -40.65 21.41
CA LEU A 13 3.01 -39.30 21.52
C LEU A 13 1.95 -38.23 21.89
N TYR A 14 0.68 -38.47 21.58
CA TYR A 14 -0.42 -37.55 21.91
C TYR A 14 -0.91 -37.66 23.34
N LEU A 15 -0.71 -38.80 24.00
CA LEU A 15 -1.11 -39.05 25.39
C LEU A 15 -0.08 -38.59 26.44
N ASN A 16 1.19 -38.41 26.05
CA ASN A 16 2.24 -37.93 26.95
C ASN A 16 2.36 -36.41 27.06
N ALA A 17 1.62 -35.65 26.24
CA ALA A 17 1.62 -34.17 26.26
C ALA A 17 0.57 -33.56 27.21
N LYS A 18 -0.22 -34.37 27.93
CA LYS A 18 -1.39 -33.90 28.71
C LYS A 18 -1.19 -33.89 30.24
N THR A 19 0.02 -34.11 30.72
CA THR A 19 0.31 -34.07 32.17
C THR A 19 1.51 -33.19 32.48
N PHE A 20 1.37 -31.88 32.31
CA PHE A 20 2.19 -30.91 33.06
C PHE A 20 1.27 -29.81 33.61
N SER A 21 0.83 -30.03 34.86
CA SER A 21 0.18 -29.06 35.70
C SER A 21 1.24 -28.13 36.28
N VAL A 22 1.17 -26.84 36.00
CA VAL A 22 2.02 -25.83 36.64
C VAL A 22 1.19 -25.16 37.75
N LYS A 23 1.64 -25.36 38.98
CA LYS A 23 1.19 -24.67 40.20
C LYS A 23 1.49 -23.16 40.10
N SER A 24 0.49 -22.35 40.42
CA SER A 24 0.58 -20.92 40.67
C SER A 24 1.17 -20.64 42.06
N PRO A 25 2.08 -19.70 42.24
CA PRO A 25 2.39 -19.14 43.57
C PRO A 25 1.59 -17.86 43.80
N ASN A 26 0.92 -17.86 44.97
CA ASN A 26 0.29 -16.68 45.59
C ASN A 26 1.32 -15.58 45.86
N HIS A 27 0.98 -14.35 45.50
CA HIS A 27 1.57 -13.17 46.10
C HIS A 27 0.48 -12.14 46.42
N ASN A 28 0.44 -11.81 47.72
CA ASN A 28 -0.45 -10.86 48.40
C ASN A 28 -0.27 -9.42 47.85
N ILE A 29 -1.40 -8.76 47.62
CA ILE A 29 -1.49 -7.32 47.36
C ILE A 29 -1.89 -6.65 48.69
N PRO A 30 -1.18 -5.62 49.18
CA PRO A 30 -1.66 -4.82 50.30
C PRO A 30 -2.63 -3.74 49.83
N VAL A 31 -3.77 -3.72 50.51
CA VAL A 31 -4.82 -2.70 50.44
C VAL A 31 -4.36 -1.47 51.20
N PHE A 32 -4.46 -0.27 50.61
CA PHE A 32 -4.40 1.00 51.33
C PHE A 32 -5.73 1.76 51.22
N PRO A 33 -6.16 2.44 52.32
CA PRO A 33 -7.55 2.89 52.46
C PRO A 33 -7.83 4.27 51.88
N ARG A 34 -9.12 4.45 51.51
CA ARG A 34 -9.79 5.73 51.32
C ARG A 34 -9.93 6.48 52.62
N ASN A 35 -9.71 7.78 52.60
CA ASN A 35 -10.49 8.89 53.13
C ASN A 35 -9.59 10.07 53.42
N LEU A 36 -9.97 11.24 52.88
CA LEU A 36 -10.30 12.41 53.66
C LEU A 36 -10.70 13.58 52.78
N SER A 37 -11.84 14.12 53.13
CA SER A 37 -12.55 15.26 52.61
C SER A 37 -12.10 16.55 53.32
N TYR A 38 -12.58 17.68 52.74
CA TYR A 38 -12.65 19.06 53.27
C TYR A 38 -11.41 19.92 53.00
N SER A 39 -11.51 21.22 52.65
CA SER A 39 -12.55 22.25 52.87
C SER A 39 -12.25 23.49 52.02
N SER A 40 -13.29 24.23 51.75
CA SER A 40 -13.36 25.55 51.16
C SER A 40 -12.57 26.64 51.89
N SER A 41 -12.02 27.62 51.18
CA SER A 41 -12.42 29.03 51.42
C SER A 41 -11.52 30.02 50.65
N SER A 42 -12.16 31.14 50.37
CA SER A 42 -11.68 32.50 50.13
C SER A 42 -11.14 32.85 48.72
N GLY A 43 -12.02 33.63 48.09
CA GLY A 43 -11.82 34.37 46.87
C GLY A 43 -10.97 35.64 47.07
N PHE A 44 -10.47 36.10 45.97
CA PHE A 44 -10.21 37.52 45.68
C PHE A 44 -10.42 37.77 44.17
N PRO A 45 -10.96 38.90 43.77
CA PRO A 45 -11.31 39.20 42.42
C PRO A 45 -10.15 39.87 41.68
N VAL A 46 -9.80 39.39 40.48
CA VAL A 46 -8.95 40.13 39.57
C VAL A 46 -9.74 40.46 38.30
N ARG A 47 -9.78 41.74 38.09
CA ARG A 47 -10.35 42.63 37.11
C ARG A 47 -10.06 42.18 35.67
N PHE A 48 -11.12 42.16 34.87
CA PHE A 48 -11.04 42.15 33.42
C PHE A 48 -10.59 43.52 32.92
N ASP A 49 -9.46 43.58 32.27
CA ASP A 49 -9.13 44.67 31.34
C ASP A 49 -9.07 44.14 29.92
N SER A 50 -9.85 44.76 29.09
CA SER A 50 -10.01 44.62 27.66
C SER A 50 -8.68 44.79 26.93
N ILE A 51 -8.25 43.80 26.15
CA ILE A 51 -7.26 44.00 25.07
C ILE A 51 -7.87 43.48 23.76
N SER A 52 -8.14 44.44 22.95
CA SER A 52 -8.36 44.56 21.51
C SER A 52 -7.97 43.35 20.62
N GLU A 53 -8.83 43.15 19.66
CA GLU A 53 -8.71 42.42 18.42
C GLU A 53 -7.27 42.34 17.87
N LEU A 54 -6.71 41.14 17.83
CA LEU A 54 -5.54 40.84 16.97
C LEU A 54 -5.99 39.87 15.90
N LYS A 55 -5.99 40.37 14.67
CA LYS A 55 -6.23 39.70 13.40
C LYS A 55 -5.46 38.37 13.35
N ILE A 56 -6.18 37.24 13.44
CA ILE A 56 -5.68 35.91 13.04
C ILE A 56 -5.76 35.82 11.52
N ARG A 57 -4.71 36.29 10.86
CA ARG A 57 -4.46 36.01 9.44
C ARG A 57 -3.01 35.54 9.34
N SER A 58 -2.80 34.26 9.12
CA SER A 58 -1.54 33.62 8.81
C SER A 58 -1.08 32.47 9.73
N SER A 59 -1.95 31.48 9.96
CA SER A 59 -1.49 30.19 10.56
C SER A 59 -1.61 28.99 9.62
N ARG A 60 -2.28 29.13 8.47
CA ARG A 60 -2.46 27.99 7.56
C ARG A 60 -1.25 27.70 6.66
N HIS A 61 -0.45 28.71 6.32
CA HIS A 61 0.75 28.53 5.49
C HIS A 61 1.92 27.93 6.26
N LEU A 62 2.05 28.23 7.55
CA LEU A 62 3.11 27.66 8.40
C LEU A 62 2.88 26.19 8.74
N VAL A 63 1.62 25.79 8.94
CA VAL A 63 1.27 24.38 9.22
C VAL A 63 1.47 23.51 7.98
N ILE A 64 1.16 24.00 6.78
CA ILE A 64 1.38 23.28 5.53
C ILE A 64 2.88 23.16 5.23
N LYS A 65 3.67 24.18 5.53
CA LYS A 65 5.13 24.16 5.35
C LYS A 65 5.80 23.20 6.33
N SER A 66 5.40 23.17 7.60
CA SER A 66 5.91 22.24 8.59
C SER A 66 5.50 20.78 8.32
N LEU A 67 4.31 20.54 7.75
CA LEU A 67 3.86 19.20 7.38
C LEU A 67 4.52 18.70 6.09
N SER A 68 4.80 19.58 5.13
CA SER A 68 5.59 19.24 3.95
C SER A 68 7.06 18.99 4.31
N GLU A 69 7.60 19.75 5.26
CA GLU A 69 8.95 19.54 5.82
C GLU A 69 9.02 18.25 6.64
N ASN A 70 7.97 17.88 7.41
CA ASN A 70 7.94 16.66 8.19
C ASN A 70 7.74 15.39 7.32
N PHE A 71 7.05 15.47 6.19
CA PHE A 71 6.96 14.32 5.27
C PHE A 71 8.20 14.21 4.35
N SER A 72 8.78 15.32 3.95
CA SER A 72 10.16 15.34 3.41
C SER A 72 11.17 14.90 4.48
N GLY A 73 10.90 15.16 5.76
CA GLY A 73 11.70 14.80 6.92
C GLY A 73 11.58 13.37 7.38
N SER A 74 10.50 12.63 7.07
CA SER A 74 10.47 11.17 7.28
C SER A 74 11.39 10.44 6.29
N PHE A 75 11.77 11.14 5.21
CA PHE A 75 12.90 10.77 4.37
C PHE A 75 14.23 11.41 4.83
N ASP A 76 14.25 12.37 5.81
CA ASP A 76 15.42 13.18 6.16
C ASP A 76 15.61 13.48 7.67
N GLN A 77 14.93 12.81 8.61
CA GLN A 77 15.15 13.06 10.03
C GLN A 77 16.45 12.41 10.53
N ASN A 78 17.56 13.00 10.25
CA ASN A 78 18.75 13.08 11.13
C ASN A 78 19.89 13.86 10.44
N SER A 79 19.77 15.18 10.35
CA SER A 79 20.95 16.04 10.18
C SER A 79 20.64 17.50 10.55
N ASP A 80 20.38 17.73 11.86
CA ASP A 80 20.62 19.04 12.44
C ASP A 80 21.99 19.02 13.11
N GLN A 81 23.01 19.33 12.33
CA GLN A 81 24.22 19.95 12.84
C GLN A 81 24.62 21.09 11.91
N ASN A 82 24.62 22.28 12.48
CA ASN A 82 25.04 23.54 11.91
C ASN A 82 26.36 23.41 11.15
N TYR A 83 26.35 23.67 9.85
CA TYR A 83 27.49 24.21 9.13
C TYR A 83 27.01 25.34 8.22
N VAL A 84 27.41 26.53 8.58
CA VAL A 84 27.36 27.73 7.72
C VAL A 84 28.40 27.53 6.63
N THR A 85 27.98 27.34 5.39
CA THR A 85 28.82 27.48 4.19
C THR A 85 27.96 27.89 2.99
N GLY A 86 28.53 28.73 2.14
CA GLY A 86 28.01 29.56 1.07
C GLY A 86 27.18 28.84 -0.04
N PRO A 87 26.75 29.54 -1.12
CA PRO A 87 25.80 29.07 -2.11
C PRO A 87 26.40 27.94 -2.94
N ASN A 88 26.03 26.69 -2.61
CA ASN A 88 26.61 25.48 -3.21
C ASN A 88 25.68 24.81 -4.21
N LYS A 89 26.23 24.36 -5.32
CA LYS A 89 25.65 23.47 -6.32
C LYS A 89 25.06 22.16 -5.73
N GLU A 90 25.49 21.75 -4.54
CA GLU A 90 24.97 20.58 -3.80
C GLU A 90 23.49 20.73 -3.41
N ASN A 91 23.04 21.95 -3.07
CA ASN A 91 21.64 22.19 -2.69
C ASN A 91 20.66 21.95 -3.84
N ASN A 92 21.07 22.19 -5.09
CA ASN A 92 20.21 21.96 -6.26
C ASN A 92 20.00 20.46 -6.54
N PHE A 93 21.03 19.63 -6.36
CA PHE A 93 20.93 18.19 -6.56
C PHE A 93 20.03 17.53 -5.51
N VAL A 94 20.17 17.90 -4.24
CA VAL A 94 19.32 17.41 -3.14
C VAL A 94 17.86 17.86 -3.33
N ASN A 95 17.63 19.08 -3.79
CA ASN A 95 16.26 19.57 -4.11
C ASN A 95 15.64 18.83 -5.30
N ILE A 96 16.40 18.50 -6.33
CA ILE A 96 15.95 17.67 -7.45
C ILE A 96 15.57 16.26 -6.96
N LEU A 97 16.38 15.67 -6.08
CA LEU A 97 16.08 14.36 -5.48
C LEU A 97 14.79 14.39 -4.64
N LYS A 98 14.56 15.47 -3.88
CA LYS A 98 13.33 15.66 -3.10
C LYS A 98 12.08 15.88 -3.99
N GLN A 99 12.22 16.57 -5.10
CA GLN A 99 11.15 16.82 -6.05
C GLN A 99 10.78 15.58 -6.90
N SER A 100 11.60 14.53 -6.93
CA SER A 100 11.33 13.36 -7.78
C SER A 100 9.99 12.68 -7.47
N ASN A 101 9.54 12.66 -6.21
CA ASN A 101 8.26 12.08 -5.82
C ASN A 101 7.05 12.86 -6.38
N THR A 102 7.15 14.18 -6.54
CA THR A 102 6.08 15.00 -7.12
C THR A 102 5.97 14.82 -8.64
N LEU A 103 7.04 14.30 -9.27
CA LEU A 103 7.07 13.98 -10.70
C LEU A 103 6.43 12.62 -11.03
N LEU A 104 6.18 11.77 -10.03
CA LEU A 104 5.69 10.41 -10.24
C LEU A 104 4.43 10.32 -11.13
N PRO A 105 3.38 11.16 -10.96
CA PRO A 105 2.22 11.16 -11.85
C PRO A 105 2.59 11.41 -13.32
N HIS A 106 3.46 12.39 -13.56
CA HIS A 106 3.91 12.76 -14.89
C HIS A 106 4.77 11.66 -15.54
N VAL A 107 5.62 11.01 -14.74
CA VAL A 107 6.45 9.89 -15.21
C VAL A 107 5.61 8.68 -15.57
N VAL A 108 4.56 8.38 -14.80
CA VAL A 108 3.61 7.30 -15.13
C VAL A 108 2.88 7.59 -16.45
N ILE A 109 2.42 8.82 -16.67
CA ILE A 109 1.79 9.21 -17.93
C ILE A 109 2.81 9.12 -19.08
N ALA A 110 4.00 9.69 -18.89
CA ALA A 110 5.05 9.67 -19.91
C ALA A 110 5.50 8.25 -20.28
N SER A 111 5.70 7.37 -19.31
CA SER A 111 6.06 5.97 -19.55
C SER A 111 4.95 5.20 -20.28
N THR A 112 3.68 5.49 -19.96
CA THR A 112 2.53 4.91 -20.67
C THR A 112 2.50 5.36 -22.12
N VAL A 113 2.62 6.67 -22.38
CA VAL A 113 2.65 7.22 -23.74
C VAL A 113 3.85 6.66 -24.52
N LEU A 114 5.03 6.63 -23.91
CA LEU A 114 6.23 6.09 -24.54
C LEU A 114 6.08 4.60 -24.87
N ALA A 115 5.46 3.81 -24.00
CA ALA A 115 5.20 2.39 -24.24
C ALA A 115 4.22 2.17 -25.39
N LEU A 116 3.24 3.06 -25.59
CA LEU A 116 2.27 3.00 -26.69
C LEU A 116 2.89 3.46 -28.02
N VAL A 117 3.68 4.54 -28.02
CA VAL A 117 4.25 5.13 -29.25
C VAL A 117 5.50 4.38 -29.70
N PHE A 118 6.34 3.96 -28.76
CA PHE A 118 7.59 3.27 -29.05
C PHE A 118 7.83 2.08 -28.10
N PRO A 119 7.09 0.96 -28.28
CA PRO A 119 7.19 -0.24 -27.43
C PRO A 119 8.63 -0.75 -27.21
N PRO A 120 9.56 -0.71 -28.20
CA PRO A 120 10.93 -1.18 -28.00
C PRO A 120 11.68 -0.53 -26.84
N SER A 121 11.27 0.69 -26.42
CA SER A 121 11.88 1.39 -25.27
C SER A 121 11.80 0.61 -23.96
N PHE A 122 10.79 -0.27 -23.80
CA PHE A 122 10.56 -1.04 -22.58
C PHE A 122 10.64 -2.56 -22.77
N MET A 123 10.75 -3.09 -23.99
CA MET A 123 10.75 -4.53 -24.27
C MET A 123 11.95 -5.26 -23.64
N TRP A 124 13.04 -4.55 -23.34
CA TRP A 124 14.19 -5.10 -22.61
C TRP A 124 13.88 -5.45 -21.17
N PHE A 125 12.87 -4.79 -20.55
CA PHE A 125 12.44 -5.01 -19.18
C PHE A 125 11.41 -6.14 -19.11
N THR A 126 11.89 -7.36 -19.32
CA THR A 126 11.07 -8.58 -19.41
C THR A 126 10.52 -9.03 -18.07
N SER A 127 9.64 -10.03 -18.07
CA SER A 127 9.00 -10.59 -16.88
C SER A 127 9.99 -11.03 -15.78
N ARG A 128 11.23 -11.38 -16.12
CA ARG A 128 12.29 -11.74 -15.15
C ARG A 128 12.66 -10.59 -14.21
N TYR A 129 12.45 -9.34 -14.64
CA TYR A 129 12.78 -8.15 -13.85
C TYR A 129 11.64 -7.68 -12.95
N TYR A 130 10.40 -8.16 -13.13
CA TYR A 130 9.26 -7.69 -12.31
C TYR A 130 9.42 -8.02 -10.84
N ALA A 131 9.85 -9.23 -10.50
CA ALA A 131 10.06 -9.63 -9.11
C ALA A 131 11.23 -8.87 -8.44
N PRO A 132 12.44 -8.75 -9.05
CA PRO A 132 13.50 -7.91 -8.51
C PRO A 132 13.12 -6.42 -8.40
N ALA A 133 12.42 -5.87 -9.38
CA ALA A 133 11.97 -4.48 -9.36
C ALA A 133 10.99 -4.22 -8.21
N LEU A 134 10.00 -5.11 -8.04
CA LEU A 134 9.08 -5.04 -6.93
C LEU A 134 9.82 -5.20 -5.60
N GLY A 135 10.75 -6.14 -5.50
CA GLY A 135 11.61 -6.31 -4.32
C GLY A 135 12.41 -5.07 -3.99
N PHE A 136 12.99 -4.39 -4.99
CA PHE A 136 13.66 -3.11 -4.80
C PHE A 136 12.71 -2.03 -4.26
N LEU A 137 11.51 -1.89 -4.84
CA LEU A 137 10.52 -0.93 -4.36
C LEU A 137 10.11 -1.24 -2.91
N MET A 138 9.94 -2.52 -2.56
CA MET A 138 9.63 -2.96 -1.19
C MET A 138 10.78 -2.69 -0.22
N PHE A 139 12.02 -2.91 -0.66
CA PHE A 139 13.23 -2.55 0.12
C PHE A 139 13.30 -1.06 0.38
N ALA A 140 13.05 -0.21 -0.63
CA ALA A 140 13.03 1.23 -0.48
C ALA A 140 11.99 1.70 0.55
N VAL A 141 10.80 1.05 0.59
CA VAL A 141 9.81 1.29 1.65
C VAL A 141 10.36 0.92 3.01
N GLY A 142 10.96 -0.27 3.15
CA GLY A 142 11.55 -0.70 4.43
C GLY A 142 12.60 0.27 4.98
N VAL A 143 13.50 0.78 4.11
CA VAL A 143 14.53 1.77 4.48
C VAL A 143 13.92 3.09 4.94
N ASN A 144 12.82 3.51 4.32
CA ASN A 144 12.19 4.81 4.57
C ASN A 144 11.09 4.76 5.64
N SER A 145 10.69 3.59 6.13
CA SER A 145 9.64 3.45 7.15
C SER A 145 10.10 3.94 8.52
N SER A 146 9.21 4.67 9.22
CA SER A 146 9.44 5.23 10.55
C SER A 146 8.51 4.58 11.58
N GLU A 147 9.07 4.14 12.73
CA GLU A 147 8.29 3.55 13.83
C GLU A 147 7.24 4.55 14.39
N LYS A 148 7.57 5.85 14.42
CA LYS A 148 6.67 6.90 14.94
C LYS A 148 5.41 7.05 14.08
N GLU A 149 5.54 7.02 12.76
CA GLU A 149 4.41 7.11 11.82
C GLU A 149 3.47 5.93 11.96
N PHE A 150 4.02 4.72 12.14
CA PHE A 150 3.22 3.53 12.43
C PHE A 150 2.39 3.70 13.70
N LEU A 151 3.01 4.14 14.81
CA LEU A 151 2.31 4.34 16.08
C LEU A 151 1.20 5.39 15.99
N GLU A 152 1.41 6.48 15.26
CA GLU A 152 0.38 7.52 15.08
C GLU A 152 -0.81 7.01 14.27
N ALA A 153 -0.57 6.25 13.21
CA ALA A 153 -1.63 5.71 12.39
C ALA A 153 -2.49 4.69 13.14
N PHE A 154 -1.91 3.89 14.06
CA PHE A 154 -2.67 2.96 14.89
C PHE A 154 -3.67 3.65 15.84
N LYS A 155 -3.62 4.97 16.01
CA LYS A 155 -4.65 5.73 16.74
C LYS A 155 -6.01 5.75 16.02
N ARG A 156 -6.07 5.29 14.73
CA ARG A 156 -7.29 5.23 13.92
C ARG A 156 -7.64 3.80 13.47
N PRO A 157 -7.87 2.86 14.39
CA PRO A 157 -8.05 1.44 14.05
C PRO A 157 -9.27 1.19 13.17
N ALA A 158 -10.34 1.96 13.33
CA ALA A 158 -11.54 1.83 12.50
C ALA A 158 -11.27 2.17 11.02
N ALA A 159 -10.44 3.18 10.75
CA ALA A 159 -10.08 3.53 9.37
C ALA A 159 -9.15 2.47 8.75
N ILE A 160 -8.21 1.92 9.53
CA ILE A 160 -7.35 0.80 9.10
C ILE A 160 -8.21 -0.41 8.75
N PHE A 161 -9.16 -0.76 9.61
CA PHE A 161 -10.07 -1.88 9.37
C PHE A 161 -10.94 -1.68 8.12
N ALA A 162 -11.48 -0.47 7.93
CA ALA A 162 -12.26 -0.14 6.75
C ALA A 162 -11.42 -0.24 5.45
N GLY A 163 -10.18 0.23 5.47
CA GLY A 163 -9.25 0.05 4.35
C GLY A 163 -8.97 -1.43 4.07
N TYR A 164 -8.76 -2.22 5.11
CA TYR A 164 -8.54 -3.66 5.00
C TYR A 164 -9.75 -4.39 4.39
N VAL A 165 -10.97 -4.04 4.83
CA VAL A 165 -12.22 -4.54 4.24
C VAL A 165 -12.35 -4.12 2.77
N GLY A 166 -12.02 -2.88 2.44
CA GLY A 166 -11.98 -2.40 1.05
C GLY A 166 -11.07 -3.24 0.16
N GLN A 167 -9.87 -3.55 0.64
CA GLN A 167 -8.85 -4.29 -0.11
C GLN A 167 -9.13 -5.79 -0.21
N PHE A 168 -9.54 -6.46 0.88
CA PHE A 168 -9.62 -7.92 0.93
C PHE A 168 -11.05 -8.49 0.95
N VAL A 169 -12.07 -7.62 0.97
CA VAL A 169 -13.47 -8.05 0.86
C VAL A 169 -14.14 -7.40 -0.35
N VAL A 170 -14.22 -6.07 -0.38
CA VAL A 170 -14.93 -5.34 -1.46
C VAL A 170 -14.28 -5.60 -2.82
N LYS A 171 -12.97 -5.44 -2.91
CA LYS A 171 -12.25 -5.61 -4.16
C LYS A 171 -12.29 -7.06 -4.70
N PRO A 172 -12.05 -8.12 -3.90
CA PRO A 172 -12.22 -9.49 -4.35
C PRO A 172 -13.64 -9.82 -4.83
N ILE A 173 -14.69 -9.29 -4.18
CA ILE A 173 -16.06 -9.44 -4.64
C ILE A 173 -16.24 -8.81 -6.03
N LEU A 174 -15.77 -7.59 -6.22
CA LEU A 174 -15.79 -6.92 -7.54
C LEU A 174 -14.99 -7.73 -8.57
N GLY A 175 -13.78 -8.18 -8.22
CA GLY A 175 -12.95 -9.00 -9.10
C GLY A 175 -13.61 -10.31 -9.52
N TYR A 176 -14.32 -10.94 -8.61
CA TYR A 176 -15.11 -12.15 -8.91
C TYR A 176 -16.26 -11.84 -9.89
N ILE A 177 -17.03 -10.75 -9.63
CA ILE A 177 -18.13 -10.32 -10.50
C ILE A 177 -17.60 -10.00 -11.90
N PHE A 178 -16.57 -9.15 -12.02
CA PHE A 178 -16.00 -8.78 -13.33
C PHE A 178 -15.33 -9.96 -14.03
N GLY A 179 -14.68 -10.85 -13.26
CA GLY A 179 -14.09 -12.07 -13.80
C GLY A 179 -15.14 -13.06 -14.34
N ILE A 180 -16.34 -13.15 -13.71
CA ILE A 180 -17.44 -13.93 -14.25
C ILE A 180 -18.03 -13.25 -15.49
N ILE A 181 -18.31 -11.96 -15.41
CA ILE A 181 -18.88 -11.18 -16.53
C ILE A 181 -17.97 -11.30 -17.76
N SER A 182 -16.65 -11.26 -17.60
CA SER A 182 -15.70 -11.40 -18.71
C SER A 182 -15.89 -12.70 -19.49
N VAL A 183 -16.18 -13.81 -18.78
CA VAL A 183 -16.33 -15.13 -19.40
C VAL A 183 -17.76 -15.35 -19.89
N THR A 184 -18.79 -15.03 -19.07
CA THR A 184 -20.18 -15.38 -19.37
C THR A 184 -20.87 -14.41 -20.32
N VAL A 185 -20.57 -13.12 -20.22
CA VAL A 185 -21.21 -12.07 -21.03
C VAL A 185 -20.40 -11.76 -22.29
N PHE A 186 -19.08 -11.61 -22.11
CA PHE A 186 -18.18 -11.21 -23.21
C PHE A 186 -17.51 -12.41 -23.91
N GLY A 187 -17.73 -13.64 -23.44
CA GLY A 187 -17.17 -14.85 -24.06
C GLY A 187 -15.65 -14.93 -24.06
N LEU A 188 -14.98 -14.19 -23.14
CA LEU A 188 -13.53 -14.20 -23.06
C LEU A 188 -13.02 -15.53 -22.45
N PRO A 189 -11.77 -15.94 -22.75
CA PRO A 189 -11.15 -17.11 -22.15
C PRO A 189 -11.21 -17.07 -20.62
N THR A 190 -11.39 -18.22 -19.99
CA THR A 190 -11.41 -18.35 -18.51
C THR A 190 -10.14 -17.83 -17.86
N SER A 191 -9.03 -17.89 -18.56
CA SER A 191 -7.72 -17.34 -18.12
C SER A 191 -7.75 -15.82 -17.95
N ILE A 192 -8.47 -15.09 -18.80
CA ILE A 192 -8.67 -13.63 -18.64
C ILE A 192 -9.50 -13.34 -17.38
N GLY A 193 -10.61 -14.08 -17.17
CA GLY A 193 -11.41 -13.96 -15.95
C GLY A 193 -10.61 -14.25 -14.70
N ALA A 194 -9.76 -15.29 -14.73
CA ALA A 194 -8.85 -15.62 -13.64
C ALA A 194 -7.81 -14.51 -13.38
N GLY A 195 -7.27 -13.88 -14.42
CA GLY A 195 -6.36 -12.74 -14.30
C GLY A 195 -7.02 -11.54 -13.62
N ILE A 196 -8.28 -11.20 -13.95
CA ILE A 196 -9.05 -10.14 -13.27
C ILE A 196 -9.25 -10.48 -11.79
N MET A 197 -9.63 -11.73 -11.47
CA MET A 197 -9.77 -12.21 -10.10
C MET A 197 -8.44 -12.12 -9.35
N LEU A 198 -7.31 -12.50 -9.97
CA LEU A 198 -5.99 -12.44 -9.37
C LEU A 198 -5.59 -11.02 -8.99
N VAL A 199 -5.85 -10.02 -9.86
CA VAL A 199 -5.63 -8.59 -9.55
C VAL A 199 -6.39 -8.17 -8.30
N SER A 200 -7.59 -8.71 -8.08
CA SER A 200 -8.40 -8.36 -6.92
C SER A 200 -7.93 -8.99 -5.60
N CYS A 201 -7.11 -10.06 -5.66
CA CYS A 201 -6.66 -10.80 -4.50
C CYS A 201 -5.37 -10.26 -3.86
N VAL A 202 -4.65 -9.35 -4.52
CA VAL A 202 -3.36 -8.83 -4.02
C VAL A 202 -3.54 -7.63 -3.08
N SER A 203 -2.49 -7.32 -2.31
CA SER A 203 -2.45 -6.18 -1.38
C SER A 203 -2.52 -4.82 -2.07
N GLY A 204 -2.69 -3.76 -1.27
CA GLY A 204 -2.65 -2.37 -1.74
C GLY A 204 -1.35 -2.01 -2.45
N ALA A 205 -1.42 -1.06 -3.38
CA ALA A 205 -0.26 -0.55 -4.10
C ALA A 205 0.39 0.59 -3.32
N GLN A 206 1.72 0.69 -3.36
CA GLN A 206 2.44 1.84 -2.80
C GLN A 206 2.06 3.17 -3.46
N LEU A 207 1.59 3.12 -4.70
CA LEU A 207 1.12 4.29 -5.41
C LEU A 207 -0.08 4.96 -4.73
N SER A 208 -0.89 4.23 -3.94
CA SER A 208 -1.98 4.81 -3.13
C SER A 208 -1.44 5.74 -2.04
N ASN A 209 -0.29 5.43 -1.46
CA ASN A 209 0.37 6.27 -0.46
C ASN A 209 0.79 7.62 -1.06
N TYR A 210 1.38 7.60 -2.27
CA TYR A 210 1.73 8.83 -2.99
C TYR A 210 0.49 9.62 -3.39
N ALA A 211 -0.57 8.95 -3.86
CA ALA A 211 -1.83 9.59 -4.19
C ALA A 211 -2.45 10.28 -2.97
N THR A 212 -2.47 9.60 -1.81
CA THR A 212 -2.93 10.17 -0.55
C THR A 212 -2.07 11.34 -0.10
N PHE A 213 -0.74 11.21 -0.18
CA PHE A 213 0.17 12.31 0.16
C PHE A 213 -0.06 13.56 -0.69
N LEU A 214 -0.27 13.41 -1.99
CA LEU A 214 -0.51 14.54 -2.88
C LEU A 214 -1.90 15.20 -2.69
N THR A 215 -2.90 14.44 -2.21
CA THR A 215 -4.25 14.97 -1.98
C THR A 215 -4.50 15.39 -0.55
N ASP A 216 -4.16 14.56 0.42
CA ASP A 216 -4.43 14.73 1.85
C ASP A 216 -3.20 14.36 2.69
N PRO A 217 -2.13 15.18 2.70
CA PRO A 217 -0.86 14.89 3.36
C PRO A 217 -0.98 14.42 4.83
N PRO A 218 -1.92 14.96 5.66
CA PRO A 218 -2.09 14.50 7.04
C PRO A 218 -2.54 13.05 7.18
N LEU A 219 -3.09 12.45 6.12
CA LEU A 219 -3.53 11.05 6.10
C LEU A 219 -2.51 10.09 5.44
N ALA A 220 -1.40 10.60 4.94
CA ALA A 220 -0.36 9.77 4.34
C ALA A 220 0.18 8.69 5.30
N PRO A 221 0.45 8.98 6.60
CA PRO A 221 0.86 7.93 7.55
C PRO A 221 -0.19 6.82 7.70
N LEU A 222 -1.48 7.17 7.70
CA LEU A 222 -2.57 6.20 7.76
C LEU A 222 -2.59 5.29 6.53
N SER A 223 -2.45 5.86 5.33
CA SER A 223 -2.36 5.11 4.07
C SER A 223 -1.17 4.15 4.07
N ILE A 224 0.01 4.61 4.50
CA ILE A 224 1.23 3.78 4.61
C ILE A 224 1.00 2.58 5.54
N VAL A 225 0.36 2.78 6.69
CA VAL A 225 0.07 1.68 7.63
C VAL A 225 -0.94 0.70 7.02
N MET A 226 -2.00 1.18 6.37
CA MET A 226 -2.98 0.30 5.71
C MET A 226 -2.31 -0.55 4.63
N THR A 227 -1.52 0.06 3.76
CA THR A 227 -0.76 -0.65 2.71
C THR A 227 0.25 -1.63 3.31
N SER A 228 0.99 -1.24 4.34
CA SER A 228 1.98 -2.11 5.01
C SER A 228 1.32 -3.31 5.67
N LEU A 229 0.21 -3.11 6.39
CA LEU A 229 -0.54 -4.19 7.02
C LEU A 229 -1.12 -5.15 5.99
N SER A 230 -1.73 -4.62 4.93
CA SER A 230 -2.27 -5.46 3.86
C SER A 230 -1.17 -6.23 3.13
N THR A 231 -0.01 -5.61 2.93
CA THR A 231 1.17 -6.26 2.32
C THR A 231 1.73 -7.38 3.19
N ALA A 232 1.84 -7.16 4.50
CA ALA A 232 2.28 -8.19 5.44
C ALA A 232 1.33 -9.39 5.48
N THR A 233 0.02 -9.13 5.50
CA THR A 233 -1.00 -10.20 5.53
C THR A 233 -1.25 -10.85 4.16
N ALA A 234 -0.87 -10.21 3.07
CA ALA A 234 -0.97 -10.75 1.71
C ALA A 234 -0.26 -12.11 1.53
N VAL A 235 0.77 -12.38 2.34
CA VAL A 235 1.46 -13.68 2.34
C VAL A 235 0.47 -14.84 2.50
N VAL A 236 -0.55 -14.65 3.32
CA VAL A 236 -1.58 -15.68 3.60
C VAL A 236 -2.86 -15.37 2.83
N VAL A 237 -3.31 -14.12 2.87
CA VAL A 237 -4.63 -13.74 2.34
C VAL A 237 -4.67 -13.84 0.81
N THR A 238 -3.63 -13.40 0.10
CA THR A 238 -3.60 -13.44 -1.36
C THR A 238 -3.67 -14.88 -1.90
N PRO A 239 -2.86 -15.86 -1.44
CA PRO A 239 -2.98 -17.24 -1.91
C PRO A 239 -4.33 -17.88 -1.58
N LEU A 240 -4.89 -17.60 -0.38
CA LEU A 240 -6.20 -18.12 0.02
C LEU A 240 -7.34 -17.55 -0.83
N LEU A 241 -7.35 -16.24 -1.07
CA LEU A 241 -8.33 -15.61 -1.96
C LEU A 241 -8.18 -16.11 -3.41
N SER A 242 -6.94 -16.27 -3.89
CA SER A 242 -6.70 -16.84 -5.22
C SER A 242 -7.22 -18.27 -5.33
N LEU A 243 -7.00 -19.09 -4.32
CA LEU A 243 -7.58 -20.44 -4.26
C LEU A 243 -9.12 -20.41 -4.25
N LEU A 244 -9.70 -19.52 -3.47
CA LEU A 244 -11.15 -19.40 -3.33
C LEU A 244 -11.83 -18.94 -4.64
N LEU A 245 -11.28 -17.92 -5.30
CA LEU A 245 -11.89 -17.30 -6.47
C LEU A 245 -11.54 -18.01 -7.78
N ILE A 246 -10.29 -18.47 -7.90
CA ILE A 246 -9.74 -19.03 -9.15
C ILE A 246 -9.64 -20.55 -9.10
N GLY A 247 -9.36 -21.13 -7.92
CA GLY A 247 -8.98 -22.55 -7.77
C GLY A 247 -9.98 -23.58 -8.33
N LYS A 248 -11.25 -23.21 -8.51
CA LYS A 248 -12.25 -24.07 -9.21
C LYS A 248 -12.07 -24.06 -10.73
N ARG A 249 -11.34 -23.11 -11.30
CA ARG A 249 -11.18 -22.91 -12.75
C ARG A 249 -9.79 -23.24 -13.24
N LEU A 250 -8.77 -22.83 -12.47
CA LEU A 250 -7.36 -23.06 -12.76
C LEU A 250 -6.66 -23.55 -11.49
N PRO A 251 -5.67 -24.46 -11.62
CA PRO A 251 -4.87 -24.92 -10.47
C PRO A 251 -4.09 -23.73 -9.87
N VAL A 252 -4.13 -23.60 -8.54
CA VAL A 252 -3.44 -22.56 -7.78
C VAL A 252 -2.43 -23.20 -6.84
N ASP A 253 -1.15 -22.91 -7.02
CA ASP A 253 -0.08 -23.34 -6.12
C ASP A 253 0.04 -22.37 -4.91
N VAL A 254 -0.76 -22.63 -3.87
CA VAL A 254 -0.79 -21.82 -2.65
C VAL A 254 0.58 -21.76 -1.96
N LYS A 255 1.30 -22.89 -1.87
CA LYS A 255 2.61 -22.95 -1.20
C LYS A 255 3.67 -22.14 -1.95
N GLY A 256 3.72 -22.29 -3.26
CA GLY A 256 4.61 -21.51 -4.11
C GLY A 256 4.29 -20.01 -4.05
N MET A 257 3.02 -19.62 -4.05
CA MET A 257 2.60 -18.21 -3.91
C MET A 257 3.01 -17.63 -2.57
N VAL A 258 2.80 -18.33 -1.46
CA VAL A 258 3.26 -17.92 -0.11
C VAL A 258 4.76 -17.66 -0.12
N SER A 259 5.55 -18.66 -0.60
CA SER A 259 7.02 -18.56 -0.68
C SER A 259 7.46 -17.37 -1.54
N SER A 260 6.79 -17.13 -2.68
CA SER A 260 7.13 -16.01 -3.57
C SER A 260 6.82 -14.66 -2.95
N ILE A 261 5.67 -14.49 -2.28
CA ILE A 261 5.32 -13.25 -1.61
C ILE A 261 6.29 -12.97 -0.46
N LEU A 262 6.68 -13.99 0.30
CA LEU A 262 7.72 -13.84 1.33
C LEU A 262 9.03 -13.34 0.74
N GLN A 263 9.49 -13.91 -0.37
CA GLN A 263 10.76 -13.56 -1.00
C GLN A 263 10.76 -12.20 -1.71
N ILE A 264 9.66 -11.88 -2.43
CA ILE A 264 9.60 -10.71 -3.30
C ILE A 264 9.13 -9.46 -2.53
N VAL A 265 8.34 -9.64 -1.46
CA VAL A 265 7.71 -8.55 -0.75
C VAL A 265 8.24 -8.42 0.68
N VAL A 266 8.08 -9.47 1.50
CA VAL A 266 8.37 -9.38 2.94
C VAL A 266 9.86 -9.29 3.21
N ALA A 267 10.66 -10.17 2.60
CA ALA A 267 12.10 -10.21 2.84
C ALA A 267 12.80 -8.88 2.48
N PRO A 268 12.50 -8.21 1.35
CA PRO A 268 13.07 -6.89 1.07
C PRO A 268 12.64 -5.80 2.06
N ILE A 269 11.37 -5.76 2.48
CA ILE A 269 10.90 -4.81 3.49
C ILE A 269 11.67 -5.00 4.80
N VAL A 270 11.74 -6.24 5.29
CA VAL A 270 12.46 -6.58 6.52
C VAL A 270 13.95 -6.25 6.35
N GLY A 271 14.56 -6.56 5.21
CA GLY A 271 15.94 -6.20 4.90
C GLY A 271 16.18 -4.69 4.97
N GLY A 272 15.26 -3.88 4.43
CA GLY A 272 15.31 -2.41 4.51
C GLY A 272 15.18 -1.89 5.94
N LEU A 273 14.24 -2.42 6.73
CA LEU A 273 14.06 -2.08 8.14
C LEU A 273 15.30 -2.44 8.99
N LEU A 274 15.85 -3.64 8.79
CA LEU A 274 17.07 -4.09 9.48
C LEU A 274 18.27 -3.21 9.11
N LEU A 275 18.42 -2.88 7.83
CA LEU A 275 19.46 -1.96 7.38
C LEU A 275 19.35 -0.59 8.07
N ASN A 276 18.13 -0.05 8.14
CA ASN A 276 17.86 1.22 8.81
C ASN A 276 18.19 1.16 10.31
N ARG A 277 17.89 0.04 10.97
CA ARG A 277 18.11 -0.14 12.41
C ARG A 277 19.58 -0.40 12.75
N PHE A 278 20.24 -1.32 12.04
CA PHE A 278 21.60 -1.76 12.38
C PHE A 278 22.70 -0.93 11.72
N PHE A 279 22.44 -0.36 10.55
CA PHE A 279 23.41 0.41 9.77
C PHE A 279 22.87 1.80 9.38
N PRO A 280 22.51 2.66 10.36
CA PRO A 280 21.87 3.95 10.07
C PRO A 280 22.75 4.88 9.23
N ARG A 281 24.09 4.81 9.35
CA ARG A 281 25.01 5.60 8.52
C ARG A 281 24.88 5.24 7.05
N PHE A 282 24.85 3.95 6.73
CA PHE A 282 24.69 3.46 5.36
C PHE A 282 23.28 3.74 4.83
N SER A 283 22.26 3.49 5.65
CA SER A 283 20.86 3.80 5.32
C SER A 283 20.70 5.28 4.95
N ASN A 284 21.26 6.20 5.75
CA ASN A 284 21.20 7.64 5.48
C ASN A 284 21.94 8.05 4.20
N ALA A 285 23.02 7.35 3.85
CA ALA A 285 23.75 7.61 2.61
C ALA A 285 22.97 7.20 1.35
N ILE A 286 22.18 6.11 1.41
CA ILE A 286 21.41 5.62 0.25
C ILE A 286 20.02 6.27 0.13
N ARG A 287 19.43 6.75 1.24
CA ARG A 287 18.09 7.36 1.26
C ARG A 287 17.84 8.41 0.18
N PRO A 288 18.76 9.37 -0.10
CA PRO A 288 18.52 10.38 -1.13
C PRO A 288 18.35 9.80 -2.53
N PHE A 289 18.96 8.64 -2.81
CA PHE A 289 18.94 8.00 -4.13
C PHE A 289 17.72 7.10 -4.33
N LEU A 290 17.08 6.65 -3.25
CA LEU A 290 15.94 5.72 -3.34
C LEU A 290 14.72 6.32 -4.06
N PRO A 291 14.28 7.59 -3.80
CA PRO A 291 13.12 8.16 -4.49
C PRO A 291 13.29 8.25 -6.01
N PRO A 292 14.35 8.86 -6.58
CA PRO A 292 14.48 8.95 -8.03
C PRO A 292 14.64 7.57 -8.69
N LEU A 293 15.35 6.65 -8.02
CA LEU A 293 15.49 5.28 -8.54
C LEU A 293 14.16 4.52 -8.47
N SER A 294 13.35 4.73 -7.42
CA SER A 294 12.01 4.16 -7.32
C SER A 294 11.08 4.69 -8.42
N VAL A 295 11.17 5.99 -8.75
CA VAL A 295 10.41 6.58 -9.86
C VAL A 295 10.80 5.95 -11.20
N LEU A 296 12.11 5.78 -11.47
CA LEU A 296 12.60 5.11 -12.67
C LEU A 296 12.13 3.65 -12.75
N VAL A 297 12.28 2.89 -11.67
CA VAL A 297 11.82 1.50 -11.60
C VAL A 297 10.31 1.41 -11.78
N THR A 298 9.54 2.34 -11.20
CA THR A 298 8.09 2.41 -11.39
C THR A 298 7.74 2.69 -12.86
N ALA A 299 8.46 3.59 -13.54
CA ALA A 299 8.27 3.84 -14.97
C ALA A 299 8.46 2.57 -15.80
N CYS A 300 9.51 1.78 -15.52
CA CYS A 300 9.73 0.48 -16.16
C CYS A 300 8.61 -0.51 -15.82
N CYS A 301 8.18 -0.57 -14.56
CA CYS A 301 7.11 -1.47 -14.11
C CYS A 301 5.73 -1.14 -14.70
N VAL A 302 5.48 0.10 -15.09
CA VAL A 302 4.24 0.54 -15.76
C VAL A 302 4.36 0.38 -17.27
N GLY A 303 5.47 0.83 -17.86
CA GLY A 303 5.65 0.83 -19.30
C GLY A 303 5.87 -0.55 -19.90
N ALA A 304 6.71 -1.39 -19.27
CA ALA A 304 7.08 -2.69 -19.83
C ALA A 304 5.92 -3.70 -19.96
N PRO A 305 5.04 -3.87 -18.95
CA PRO A 305 3.89 -4.75 -19.11
C PRO A 305 2.97 -4.33 -20.27
N LEU A 306 2.79 -3.03 -20.48
CA LEU A 306 2.02 -2.50 -21.59
C LEU A 306 2.71 -2.78 -22.92
N ALA A 307 3.99 -2.45 -23.05
CA ALA A 307 4.77 -2.63 -24.27
C ALA A 307 4.84 -4.11 -24.70
N ILE A 308 5.06 -5.01 -23.74
CA ILE A 308 5.16 -6.47 -24.03
C ILE A 308 3.81 -7.05 -24.43
N ASN A 309 2.70 -6.57 -23.87
CA ASN A 309 1.36 -7.09 -24.15
C ASN A 309 0.62 -6.24 -25.22
N MET A 310 1.32 -5.39 -25.97
CA MET A 310 0.72 -4.44 -26.90
C MET A 310 -0.16 -5.12 -27.95
N GLU A 311 0.29 -6.24 -28.52
CA GLU A 311 -0.50 -7.02 -29.49
C GLU A 311 -1.81 -7.52 -28.88
N SER A 312 -1.78 -8.01 -27.64
CA SER A 312 -2.98 -8.46 -26.92
C SER A 312 -3.93 -7.29 -26.61
N VAL A 313 -3.39 -6.12 -26.28
CA VAL A 313 -4.17 -4.90 -26.01
C VAL A 313 -4.82 -4.35 -27.28
N MET A 314 -4.14 -4.42 -28.41
CA MET A 314 -4.65 -3.96 -29.71
C MET A 314 -5.52 -4.98 -30.44
N SER A 315 -5.65 -6.19 -29.89
CA SER A 315 -6.54 -7.23 -30.43
C SER A 315 -8.02 -6.83 -30.28
N PRO A 316 -8.95 -7.42 -31.03
CA PRO A 316 -10.39 -7.19 -30.84
C PRO A 316 -10.87 -7.47 -29.42
N PHE A 317 -10.26 -8.44 -28.73
CA PHE A 317 -10.53 -8.74 -27.32
C PHE A 317 -9.88 -7.73 -26.36
N GLY A 318 -8.80 -7.07 -26.77
CA GLY A 318 -8.04 -6.14 -25.94
C GLY A 318 -8.86 -4.93 -25.50
N VAL A 319 -9.68 -4.37 -26.41
CA VAL A 319 -10.61 -3.26 -26.10
C VAL A 319 -11.63 -3.68 -25.03
N THR A 320 -12.16 -4.90 -25.14
CA THR A 320 -13.10 -5.44 -24.15
C THR A 320 -12.42 -5.64 -22.80
N ILE A 321 -11.20 -6.21 -22.78
CA ILE A 321 -10.42 -6.39 -21.55
C ILE A 321 -10.10 -5.03 -20.93
N LEU A 322 -9.67 -4.06 -21.72
CA LEU A 322 -9.38 -2.70 -21.29
C LEU A 322 -10.60 -2.04 -20.63
N SER A 323 -11.78 -2.14 -21.30
CA SER A 323 -13.04 -1.59 -20.77
C SER A 323 -13.45 -2.26 -19.45
N LEU A 324 -13.30 -3.57 -19.34
CA LEU A 324 -13.58 -4.31 -18.11
C LEU A 324 -12.65 -3.93 -16.97
N ILE A 325 -11.34 -3.74 -17.24
CA ILE A 325 -10.36 -3.32 -16.24
C ILE A 325 -10.63 -1.87 -15.79
N ILE A 326 -10.98 -0.97 -16.71
CA ILE A 326 -11.39 0.40 -16.38
C ILE A 326 -12.63 0.36 -15.47
N ALA A 327 -13.67 -0.37 -15.85
CA ALA A 327 -14.90 -0.48 -15.08
C ALA A 327 -14.65 -1.10 -13.69
N PHE A 328 -13.82 -2.14 -13.62
CA PHE A 328 -13.42 -2.79 -12.38
C PHE A 328 -12.72 -1.81 -11.41
N HIS A 329 -11.70 -1.08 -11.86
CA HIS A 329 -11.01 -0.10 -11.02
C HIS A 329 -11.90 1.08 -10.65
N LEU A 330 -12.70 1.61 -11.60
CA LEU A 330 -13.65 2.67 -11.32
C LEU A 330 -14.65 2.27 -10.24
N SER A 331 -15.23 1.07 -10.35
CA SER A 331 -16.13 0.52 -9.34
C SER A 331 -15.46 0.41 -7.97
N ALA A 332 -14.17 0.02 -7.93
CA ALA A 332 -13.42 -0.10 -6.69
C ALA A 332 -13.12 1.28 -6.05
N PHE A 333 -12.72 2.29 -6.84
CA PHE A 333 -12.55 3.66 -6.36
C PHE A 333 -13.85 4.23 -5.79
N VAL A 334 -14.95 4.06 -6.52
CA VAL A 334 -16.29 4.52 -6.11
C VAL A 334 -16.76 3.78 -4.86
N ALA A 335 -16.61 2.46 -4.81
CA ALA A 335 -16.99 1.66 -3.65
C ALA A 335 -16.23 2.07 -2.39
N GLY A 336 -14.91 2.27 -2.46
CA GLY A 336 -14.08 2.77 -1.36
C GLY A 336 -14.53 4.15 -0.88
N TYR A 337 -14.82 5.06 -1.81
CA TYR A 337 -15.30 6.40 -1.50
C TYR A 337 -16.67 6.39 -0.80
N ILE A 338 -17.63 5.64 -1.34
CA ILE A 338 -19.00 5.56 -0.83
C ILE A 338 -19.03 4.85 0.53
N LEU A 339 -18.38 3.69 0.65
CA LEU A 339 -18.33 2.91 1.88
C LEU A 339 -17.78 3.74 3.04
N THR A 340 -16.70 4.49 2.79
CA THR A 340 -16.10 5.38 3.78
C THR A 340 -17.06 6.49 4.19
N GLY A 341 -17.77 7.09 3.24
CA GLY A 341 -18.76 8.12 3.52
C GLY A 341 -19.91 7.64 4.39
N PHE A 342 -20.33 6.39 4.22
CA PHE A 342 -21.34 5.77 5.09
C PHE A 342 -20.80 5.44 6.48
N THR A 343 -19.59 4.87 6.55
CA THR A 343 -18.98 4.41 7.81
C THR A 343 -18.56 5.58 8.70
N PHE A 344 -17.98 6.65 8.12
CA PHE A 344 -17.40 7.76 8.85
C PHE A 344 -18.18 9.09 8.70
N ARG A 345 -19.50 9.04 8.56
CA ARG A 345 -20.36 10.23 8.35
C ARG A 345 -20.15 11.36 9.36
N LYS A 346 -19.79 11.02 10.61
CA LYS A 346 -19.61 11.96 11.71
C LYS A 346 -18.16 12.43 11.90
N ALA A 347 -17.22 11.91 11.11
CA ALA A 347 -15.82 12.31 11.24
C ALA A 347 -15.61 13.72 10.68
N HIS A 348 -14.82 14.53 11.38
CA HIS A 348 -14.51 15.90 10.95
C HIS A 348 -13.77 15.91 9.60
N ASP A 349 -12.97 14.89 9.32
CA ASP A 349 -12.14 14.74 8.12
C ASP A 349 -12.70 13.70 7.12
N VAL A 350 -14.03 13.50 7.13
CA VAL A 350 -14.70 12.46 6.31
C VAL A 350 -14.28 12.50 4.83
N LYS A 351 -14.18 13.68 4.22
CA LYS A 351 -13.82 13.82 2.80
C LYS A 351 -12.38 13.39 2.52
N ALA A 352 -11.45 13.68 3.43
CA ALA A 352 -10.08 13.24 3.32
C ALA A 352 -9.97 11.70 3.48
N LEU A 353 -10.70 11.13 4.46
CA LEU A 353 -10.81 9.68 4.62
C LEU A 353 -11.44 9.00 3.40
N GLN A 354 -12.50 9.59 2.80
CA GLN A 354 -13.11 9.06 1.59
C GLN A 354 -12.12 8.98 0.43
N ARG A 355 -11.31 10.02 0.22
CA ARG A 355 -10.29 10.03 -0.84
C ARG A 355 -9.19 9.01 -0.55
N THR A 356 -8.68 8.97 0.68
CA THR A 356 -7.65 8.00 1.09
C THR A 356 -8.12 6.56 0.91
N LEU A 357 -9.31 6.19 1.44
CA LEU A 357 -9.81 4.83 1.33
C LEU A 357 -10.26 4.48 -0.10
N SER A 358 -10.65 5.46 -0.89
CA SER A 358 -10.87 5.28 -2.32
C SER A 358 -9.59 4.87 -3.03
N PHE A 359 -8.45 5.54 -2.75
CA PHE A 359 -7.15 5.14 -3.29
C PHE A 359 -6.75 3.74 -2.80
N GLU A 360 -6.87 3.46 -1.51
CA GLU A 360 -6.52 2.16 -0.93
C GLU A 360 -7.35 1.00 -1.53
N THR A 361 -8.63 1.23 -1.80
CA THR A 361 -9.50 0.23 -2.41
C THR A 361 -9.30 0.13 -3.92
N GLY A 362 -9.09 1.25 -4.61
CA GLY A 362 -8.96 1.34 -6.07
C GLY A 362 -7.60 0.92 -6.60
N MET A 363 -6.52 1.20 -5.86
CA MET A 363 -5.15 0.94 -6.28
C MET A 363 -4.57 -0.28 -5.56
N GLN A 364 -4.28 -1.33 -6.31
CA GLN A 364 -3.68 -2.55 -5.78
C GLN A 364 -2.36 -2.88 -6.46
N SER A 365 -1.56 -3.75 -5.86
CA SER A 365 -0.26 -4.17 -6.37
C SER A 365 -0.39 -5.07 -7.60
N SER A 366 -0.92 -4.50 -8.71
CA SER A 366 -1.11 -5.24 -9.98
C SER A 366 0.19 -5.82 -10.50
N LEU A 367 1.35 -5.20 -10.20
CA LEU A 367 2.66 -5.75 -10.52
C LEU A 367 2.94 -7.05 -9.76
N LEU A 368 2.50 -7.16 -8.49
CA LEU A 368 2.56 -8.41 -7.74
C LEU A 368 1.66 -9.47 -8.38
N ALA A 369 0.42 -9.10 -8.76
CA ALA A 369 -0.47 -10.00 -9.48
C ALA A 369 0.16 -10.48 -10.79
N LEU A 370 0.81 -9.60 -11.56
CA LEU A 370 1.51 -9.93 -12.79
C LEU A 370 2.68 -10.89 -12.55
N ALA A 371 3.48 -10.65 -11.50
CA ALA A 371 4.59 -11.52 -11.13
C ALA A 371 4.10 -12.93 -10.71
N LEU A 372 2.99 -12.99 -9.96
CA LEU A 372 2.36 -14.26 -9.58
C LEU A 372 1.73 -14.96 -10.79
N ALA A 373 1.06 -14.23 -11.70
CA ALA A 373 0.50 -14.77 -12.93
C ALA A 373 1.57 -15.46 -13.77
N ASN A 374 2.67 -14.76 -14.05
CA ASN A 374 3.78 -15.27 -14.87
C ASN A 374 4.51 -16.47 -14.23
N ARG A 375 4.46 -16.61 -12.90
CA ARG A 375 5.19 -17.66 -12.19
C ARG A 375 4.36 -18.92 -11.96
N PHE A 376 3.06 -18.79 -11.70
CA PHE A 376 2.23 -19.88 -11.20
C PHE A 376 1.15 -20.36 -12.16
N PHE A 377 0.90 -19.64 -13.24
CA PHE A 377 -0.10 -20.04 -14.23
C PHE A 377 0.58 -20.36 -15.56
N GLN A 378 0.20 -21.51 -16.16
CA GLN A 378 0.79 -21.96 -17.43
C GLN A 378 0.25 -21.16 -18.62
N ASP A 379 -1.00 -20.70 -18.54
CA ASP A 379 -1.63 -19.91 -19.60
C ASP A 379 -1.19 -18.44 -19.49
N PRO A 380 -0.46 -17.91 -20.49
CA PRO A 380 0.03 -16.53 -20.49
C PRO A 380 -1.10 -15.50 -20.48
N LEU A 381 -2.31 -15.85 -20.91
CA LEU A 381 -3.47 -14.97 -20.90
C LEU A 381 -3.88 -14.53 -19.49
N VAL A 382 -3.54 -15.29 -18.44
CA VAL A 382 -3.76 -14.89 -17.03
C VAL A 382 -2.98 -13.63 -16.68
N SER A 383 -1.85 -13.36 -17.34
CA SER A 383 -1.00 -12.20 -17.08
C SER A 383 -1.49 -10.90 -17.76
N VAL A 384 -2.36 -10.99 -18.78
CA VAL A 384 -2.83 -9.84 -19.54
C VAL A 384 -3.64 -8.85 -18.69
N PRO A 385 -4.68 -9.27 -17.91
CA PRO A 385 -5.39 -8.34 -17.04
C PRO A 385 -4.52 -7.65 -15.99
N PRO A 386 -3.61 -8.32 -15.25
CA PRO A 386 -2.68 -7.64 -14.36
C PRO A 386 -1.76 -6.64 -15.06
N ALA A 387 -1.28 -6.93 -16.26
CA ALA A 387 -0.44 -6.02 -17.04
C ALA A 387 -1.19 -4.72 -17.38
N ILE A 388 -2.40 -4.84 -17.94
CA ILE A 388 -3.26 -3.70 -18.24
C ILE A 388 -3.65 -2.94 -16.97
N SER A 389 -3.98 -3.68 -15.91
CA SER A 389 -4.36 -3.12 -14.61
C SER A 389 -3.27 -2.24 -14.01
N THR A 390 -1.99 -2.59 -14.15
CA THR A 390 -0.87 -1.79 -13.63
C THR A 390 -0.89 -0.37 -14.21
N VAL A 391 -1.19 -0.23 -15.48
CA VAL A 391 -1.29 1.05 -16.18
C VAL A 391 -2.57 1.79 -15.79
N ILE A 392 -3.72 1.12 -15.95
CA ILE A 392 -5.05 1.74 -15.77
C ILE A 392 -5.25 2.24 -14.35
N MET A 393 -4.92 1.43 -13.34
CA MET A 393 -5.07 1.89 -11.95
C MET A 393 -4.19 3.09 -11.64
N SER A 394 -2.97 3.14 -12.21
CA SER A 394 -2.03 4.24 -12.00
C SER A 394 -2.55 5.53 -12.66
N LEU A 395 -2.99 5.44 -13.91
CA LEU A 395 -3.56 6.59 -14.63
C LEU A 395 -4.84 7.11 -13.96
N MET A 396 -5.75 6.21 -13.56
CA MET A 396 -6.99 6.59 -12.88
C MET A 396 -6.71 7.21 -11.49
N GLY A 397 -5.83 6.60 -10.71
CA GLY A 397 -5.45 7.11 -9.39
C GLY A 397 -4.86 8.52 -9.48
N PHE A 398 -3.90 8.74 -10.37
CA PHE A 398 -3.30 10.07 -10.54
C PHE A 398 -4.22 11.07 -11.23
N SER A 399 -5.16 10.64 -12.08
CA SER A 399 -6.23 11.51 -12.58
C SER A 399 -7.13 12.02 -11.45
N LEU A 400 -7.48 11.14 -10.50
CA LEU A 400 -8.22 11.54 -9.29
C LEU A 400 -7.40 12.48 -8.40
N VAL A 401 -6.09 12.28 -8.27
CA VAL A 401 -5.19 13.22 -7.58
C VAL A 401 -5.31 14.61 -8.18
N MET A 402 -5.17 14.73 -9.51
CA MET A 402 -5.27 16.02 -10.20
C MET A 402 -6.66 16.68 -10.03
N LEU A 403 -7.73 15.89 -10.06
CA LEU A 403 -9.10 16.39 -9.86
C LEU A 403 -9.35 16.88 -8.43
N TRP A 404 -8.82 16.16 -7.43
CA TRP A 404 -9.06 16.48 -6.02
C TRP A 404 -8.10 17.54 -5.49
N ALA A 405 -6.87 17.65 -6.03
CA ALA A 405 -5.96 18.74 -5.70
C ALA A 405 -6.49 20.08 -6.14
N LYS A 406 -7.06 20.19 -7.38
CA LYS A 406 -7.67 21.42 -7.89
C LYS A 406 -8.88 21.93 -7.09
N LYS A 407 -9.61 21.06 -6.39
CA LYS A 407 -10.77 21.47 -5.56
C LYS A 407 -10.38 22.13 -4.23
N LYS A 408 -9.10 22.19 -3.90
CA LYS A 408 -8.59 22.80 -2.66
C LYS A 408 -8.08 24.23 -2.86
N GLU A 409 -7.86 24.65 -4.13
CA GLU A 409 -7.61 26.04 -4.51
C GLU A 409 -8.94 26.81 -4.64
#